data_e6b5a890bfba81dd4b70c12807891754
#
_entry.id   e6b5a890bfba81dd4b70c12807891754
#
_cell.length_a   1.000
_cell.length_b   1.000
_cell.length_c   1.000
_cell.angle_alpha   90.00
_cell.angle_beta   90.00
_cell.angle_gamma   90.00
#
_symmetry.space_group_name_H-M   'P 1'
#
loop_
_entity.id
_entity.type
_entity.pdbx_description
1 polymer ?
#
loop_
_entity_poly.entity_id
_entity_poly.type
_entity_poly.pdbx_seq_one_letter_code
_entity_poly.pdbx_strand_id
1 'polypeptide(L)'
;FIGLSAPSIVDLTGGLGVDISFMAQQVPYATYVERQEMLCDIARHNFPLIQVGHVKVICGDGEAYLHRLGFSTFIFLDPARRDLHGGKTVAIADCTPNVLTLKEELTSKSLYTLVKLSPMLDWHQAVIDLNDGCDIVREIHLVSVKNECKELLFVLSSKRQDPLKIYCVNDDSAFSCALSSASDGQSHIFQETINPGDYLYEPNASLMKAGCFEQLAVSFGVKAIAVNSHLF
;
A
#
# COMPACT_ATOMS: atom_id res chain seq x y z
N PHE A 1 -9.96 11.76 -1.07
CA PHE A 1 -10.93 12.07 -2.14
C PHE A 1 -11.48 13.51 -2.07
N ILE A 2 -11.05 14.31 -1.09
CA ILE A 2 -11.57 15.68 -0.88
C ILE A 2 -11.12 16.57 -2.03
N GLY A 3 -12.06 17.23 -2.73
CA GLY A 3 -11.77 18.20 -3.78
C GLY A 3 -11.86 17.68 -5.23
N LEU A 4 -12.16 16.40 -5.44
CA LEU A 4 -12.38 15.84 -6.78
C LEU A 4 -13.88 15.85 -7.10
N SER A 5 -14.27 16.46 -8.22
CA SER A 5 -15.64 16.37 -8.72
C SER A 5 -15.85 15.00 -9.36
N ALA A 6 -16.79 14.20 -8.79
CA ALA A 6 -17.15 12.89 -9.29
C ALA A 6 -15.99 11.86 -9.43
N PRO A 7 -15.27 11.55 -8.33
CA PRO A 7 -14.19 10.59 -8.38
C PRO A 7 -14.69 9.18 -8.74
N SER A 8 -13.85 8.43 -9.44
CA SER A 8 -14.10 7.05 -9.85
C SER A 8 -13.02 6.11 -9.36
N ILE A 9 -13.39 4.85 -9.09
CA ILE A 9 -12.45 3.78 -8.77
C ILE A 9 -12.71 2.54 -9.62
N VAL A 10 -11.63 1.88 -10.02
CA VAL A 10 -11.68 0.58 -10.70
C VAL A 10 -10.82 -0.39 -9.92
N ASP A 11 -11.40 -1.48 -9.45
CA ASP A 11 -10.69 -2.63 -8.92
C ASP A 11 -10.49 -3.65 -10.04
N LEU A 12 -9.23 -3.89 -10.42
CA LEU A 12 -8.86 -4.80 -11.49
C LEU A 12 -8.69 -6.27 -11.04
N THR A 13 -8.80 -6.53 -9.74
CA THR A 13 -8.56 -7.82 -9.09
C THR A 13 -9.64 -8.16 -8.07
N GLY A 14 -10.89 -7.98 -8.45
CA GLY A 14 -12.06 -7.91 -7.58
C GLY A 14 -12.22 -8.99 -6.52
N GLY A 15 -11.87 -10.25 -6.81
CA GLY A 15 -11.97 -11.37 -5.86
C GLY A 15 -13.35 -11.48 -5.22
N LEU A 16 -13.41 -11.57 -3.90
CA LEU A 16 -14.69 -11.57 -3.16
C LEU A 16 -15.35 -10.17 -3.06
N GLY A 17 -14.71 -9.12 -3.56
CA GLY A 17 -15.24 -7.76 -3.56
C GLY A 17 -15.13 -7.03 -2.23
N VAL A 18 -14.30 -7.51 -1.30
CA VAL A 18 -14.17 -6.91 0.04
C VAL A 18 -13.58 -5.50 -0.07
N ASP A 19 -12.41 -5.36 -0.67
CA ASP A 19 -11.72 -4.07 -0.77
C ASP A 19 -12.57 -3.01 -1.50
N ILE A 20 -13.12 -3.37 -2.68
CA ILE A 20 -13.95 -2.45 -3.44
C ILE A 20 -15.24 -2.06 -2.70
N SER A 21 -15.79 -2.94 -1.86
CA SER A 21 -17.01 -2.63 -1.10
C SER A 21 -16.81 -1.49 -0.10
N PHE A 22 -15.63 -1.39 0.51
CA PHE A 22 -15.27 -0.26 1.39
C PHE A 22 -14.91 0.99 0.59
N MET A 23 -14.11 0.84 -0.47
CA MET A 23 -13.69 1.98 -1.29
C MET A 23 -14.87 2.64 -2.03
N ALA A 24 -15.84 1.84 -2.49
CA ALA A 24 -17.00 2.32 -3.20
C ALA A 24 -17.91 3.22 -2.36
N GLN A 25 -17.90 3.09 -1.04
CA GLN A 25 -18.66 3.98 -0.15
C GLN A 25 -18.18 5.44 -0.21
N GLN A 26 -16.98 5.69 -0.72
CA GLN A 26 -16.36 7.02 -0.78
C GLN A 26 -16.42 7.67 -2.16
N VAL A 27 -16.93 6.97 -3.17
CA VAL A 27 -16.94 7.45 -4.55
C VAL A 27 -18.28 7.17 -5.25
N PRO A 28 -18.75 8.06 -6.14
CA PRO A 28 -20.01 7.85 -6.86
C PRO A 28 -19.90 6.81 -8.00
N TYR A 29 -18.70 6.55 -8.50
CA TYR A 29 -18.47 5.63 -9.60
C TYR A 29 -17.44 4.58 -9.21
N ALA A 30 -17.87 3.33 -9.11
CA ALA A 30 -17.03 2.19 -8.77
C ALA A 30 -17.24 1.06 -9.79
N THR A 31 -16.15 0.45 -10.20
CA THR A 31 -16.16 -0.72 -11.09
C THR A 31 -15.33 -1.83 -10.47
N TYR A 32 -15.91 -3.00 -10.38
CA TYR A 32 -15.30 -4.25 -9.96
C TYR A 32 -15.06 -5.10 -11.20
N VAL A 33 -13.84 -5.62 -11.37
CA VAL A 33 -13.44 -6.52 -12.46
C VAL A 33 -12.89 -7.81 -11.89
N GLU A 34 -13.47 -8.94 -12.26
CA GLU A 34 -13.07 -10.27 -11.81
C GLU A 34 -13.28 -11.29 -12.93
N ARG A 35 -12.30 -12.18 -13.12
CA ARG A 35 -12.32 -13.18 -14.20
C ARG A 35 -13.19 -14.40 -13.91
N GLN A 36 -13.41 -14.72 -12.62
CA GLN A 36 -14.19 -15.86 -12.21
C GLN A 36 -15.67 -15.52 -12.15
N GLU A 37 -16.48 -16.11 -13.04
CA GLU A 37 -17.91 -15.84 -13.15
C GLU A 37 -18.66 -16.04 -11.82
N MET A 38 -18.32 -17.10 -11.09
CA MET A 38 -18.91 -17.39 -9.78
C MET A 38 -18.70 -16.23 -8.78
N LEU A 39 -17.51 -15.62 -8.76
CA LEU A 39 -17.25 -14.48 -7.88
C LEU A 39 -18.00 -13.23 -8.35
N CYS A 40 -18.14 -13.04 -9.66
CA CYS A 40 -18.96 -11.97 -10.22
C CYS A 40 -20.44 -12.10 -9.81
N ASP A 41 -20.97 -13.33 -9.78
CA ASP A 41 -22.37 -13.57 -9.37
C ASP A 41 -22.55 -13.33 -7.87
N ILE A 42 -21.58 -13.74 -7.05
CA ILE A 42 -21.55 -13.42 -5.62
C ILE A 42 -21.52 -11.89 -5.40
N ALA A 43 -20.67 -11.18 -6.13
CA ALA A 43 -20.57 -9.73 -6.04
C ALA A 43 -21.89 -9.04 -6.45
N ARG A 44 -22.51 -9.46 -7.56
CA ARG A 44 -23.84 -8.93 -8.00
C ARG A 44 -24.93 -9.11 -6.96
N HIS A 45 -24.88 -10.26 -6.25
CA HIS A 45 -25.83 -10.54 -5.17
C HIS A 45 -25.56 -9.70 -3.92
N ASN A 46 -24.29 -9.64 -3.48
CA ASN A 46 -23.92 -9.06 -2.20
C ASN A 46 -23.87 -7.53 -2.21
N PHE A 47 -23.38 -6.89 -3.27
CA PHE A 47 -23.20 -5.42 -3.29
C PHE A 47 -24.46 -4.63 -2.98
N PRO A 48 -25.66 -4.97 -3.50
CA PRO A 48 -26.89 -4.32 -3.08
C PRO A 48 -27.20 -4.51 -1.58
N LEU A 49 -26.92 -5.69 -1.03
CA LEU A 49 -27.23 -6.00 0.37
C LEU A 49 -26.36 -5.21 1.35
N ILE A 50 -25.13 -4.89 0.96
CA ILE A 50 -24.20 -4.06 1.75
C ILE A 50 -24.17 -2.58 1.32
N GLN A 51 -25.23 -2.14 0.63
CA GLN A 51 -25.45 -0.74 0.24
C GLN A 51 -24.41 -0.15 -0.73
N VAL A 52 -23.72 -0.96 -1.49
CA VAL A 52 -22.84 -0.54 -2.60
C VAL A 52 -23.33 -1.04 -3.96
N GLY A 53 -24.63 -1.12 -4.14
CA GLY A 53 -25.27 -1.59 -5.39
C GLY A 53 -24.98 -0.73 -6.64
N HIS A 54 -24.35 0.44 -6.47
CA HIS A 54 -23.87 1.27 -7.57
C HIS A 54 -22.55 0.76 -8.19
N VAL A 55 -21.89 -0.23 -7.58
CA VAL A 55 -20.68 -0.85 -8.12
C VAL A 55 -21.01 -1.62 -9.39
N LYS A 56 -20.41 -1.22 -10.51
CA LYS A 56 -20.53 -1.94 -11.78
C LYS A 56 -19.70 -3.22 -11.76
N VAL A 57 -20.32 -4.38 -11.88
CA VAL A 57 -19.64 -5.68 -11.94
C VAL A 57 -19.35 -6.06 -13.39
N ILE A 58 -18.07 -6.25 -13.70
CA ILE A 58 -17.55 -6.71 -14.98
C ILE A 58 -16.93 -8.08 -14.79
N CYS A 59 -17.47 -9.11 -15.47
CA CYS A 59 -16.85 -10.42 -15.53
C CYS A 59 -15.84 -10.43 -16.67
N GLY A 60 -14.55 -10.52 -16.35
CA GLY A 60 -13.48 -10.48 -17.33
C GLY A 60 -12.11 -10.33 -16.71
N ASP A 61 -11.10 -10.38 -17.56
CA ASP A 61 -9.70 -10.21 -17.15
C ASP A 61 -9.37 -8.75 -16.87
N GLY A 62 -8.72 -8.47 -15.72
CA GLY A 62 -8.40 -7.11 -15.27
C GLY A 62 -7.41 -6.39 -16.17
N GLU A 63 -6.40 -7.08 -16.70
CA GLU A 63 -5.42 -6.51 -17.63
C GLU A 63 -6.09 -6.15 -18.97
N ALA A 64 -6.91 -7.06 -19.50
CA ALA A 64 -7.70 -6.78 -20.70
C ALA A 64 -8.71 -5.64 -20.51
N TYR A 65 -9.23 -5.46 -19.29
CA TYR A 65 -10.07 -4.32 -18.95
C TYR A 65 -9.25 -3.03 -18.89
N LEU A 66 -8.07 -3.06 -18.26
CA LEU A 66 -7.15 -1.92 -18.19
C LEU A 66 -6.83 -1.40 -19.59
N HIS A 67 -6.51 -2.27 -20.55
CA HIS A 67 -6.20 -1.88 -21.94
C HIS A 67 -7.33 -1.08 -22.61
N ARG A 68 -8.59 -1.33 -22.24
CA ARG A 68 -9.78 -0.64 -22.77
C ARG A 68 -10.26 0.52 -21.91
N LEU A 69 -9.74 0.63 -20.68
CA LEU A 69 -10.08 1.71 -19.77
C LEU A 69 -9.60 3.05 -20.37
N GLY A 70 -10.45 4.07 -20.38
CA GLY A 70 -10.05 5.43 -20.71
C GLY A 70 -9.26 6.04 -19.56
N PHE A 71 -9.95 6.57 -18.57
CA PHE A 71 -9.33 7.16 -17.38
C PHE A 71 -10.20 6.91 -16.14
N SER A 72 -9.57 6.67 -15.01
CA SER A 72 -10.21 6.61 -13.69
C SER A 72 -9.47 7.49 -12.71
N THR A 73 -10.15 7.99 -11.68
CA THR A 73 -9.46 8.72 -10.62
C THR A 73 -8.53 7.79 -9.85
N PHE A 74 -9.01 6.60 -9.54
CA PHE A 74 -8.26 5.57 -8.82
C PHE A 74 -8.33 4.24 -9.55
N ILE A 75 -7.21 3.53 -9.55
CA ILE A 75 -7.14 2.11 -9.92
C ILE A 75 -6.62 1.36 -8.70
N PHE A 76 -7.25 0.24 -8.37
CA PHE A 76 -6.83 -0.66 -7.30
C PHE A 76 -6.42 -2.01 -7.88
N LEU A 77 -5.34 -2.59 -7.33
CA LEU A 77 -4.88 -3.94 -7.63
C LEU A 77 -4.46 -4.64 -6.34
N ASP A 78 -4.92 -5.87 -6.17
CA ASP A 78 -4.42 -6.86 -5.21
C ASP A 78 -3.96 -8.10 -5.99
N PRO A 79 -2.77 -8.04 -6.63
CA PRO A 79 -2.33 -9.10 -7.53
C PRO A 79 -2.01 -10.38 -6.75
N ALA A 80 -2.58 -11.50 -7.22
CA ALA A 80 -2.32 -12.80 -6.65
C ALA A 80 -0.88 -13.28 -6.93
N ARG A 81 -0.27 -13.97 -5.98
CA ARG A 81 1.04 -14.60 -6.18
C ARG A 81 0.94 -15.78 -7.15
N ARG A 82 1.94 -15.95 -7.99
CA ARG A 82 2.10 -17.16 -8.81
C ARG A 82 2.90 -18.18 -8.02
N ASP A 83 2.26 -19.19 -7.47
CA ASP A 83 2.93 -20.36 -6.91
C ASP A 83 3.39 -21.32 -8.02
N LEU A 84 4.38 -20.93 -8.83
CA LEU A 84 4.88 -21.81 -9.89
C LEU A 84 5.82 -22.91 -9.36
N HIS A 85 6.41 -22.78 -8.15
CA HIS A 85 7.41 -23.74 -7.66
C HIS A 85 7.46 -23.92 -6.12
N GLY A 86 6.44 -23.52 -5.35
CA GLY A 86 6.43 -23.74 -3.89
C GLY A 86 7.58 -23.02 -3.12
N GLY A 87 8.28 -22.10 -3.76
CA GLY A 87 9.37 -21.33 -3.18
C GLY A 87 8.86 -20.06 -2.50
N LYS A 88 9.49 -19.71 -1.37
CA LYS A 88 9.17 -18.50 -0.58
C LYS A 88 9.66 -17.19 -1.22
N THR A 89 9.85 -17.12 -2.53
CA THR A 89 10.32 -15.90 -3.18
C THR A 89 9.13 -14.94 -3.29
N VAL A 90 9.23 -13.82 -2.59
CA VAL A 90 8.22 -12.77 -2.58
C VAL A 90 8.77 -11.59 -3.37
N ALA A 91 8.73 -11.69 -4.70
CA ALA A 91 9.06 -10.57 -5.58
C ALA A 91 7.80 -10.01 -6.24
N ILE A 92 7.76 -8.71 -6.47
CA ILE A 92 6.64 -8.06 -7.17
C ILE A 92 6.44 -8.61 -8.59
N ALA A 93 7.52 -9.06 -9.23
CA ALA A 93 7.49 -9.69 -10.55
C ALA A 93 6.73 -11.03 -10.59
N ASP A 94 6.59 -11.70 -9.43
CA ASP A 94 5.93 -13.01 -9.32
C ASP A 94 4.41 -12.89 -9.15
N CYS A 95 3.88 -11.68 -9.18
CA CYS A 95 2.45 -11.41 -9.02
C CYS A 95 1.68 -11.47 -10.35
N THR A 96 0.38 -11.73 -10.28
CA THR A 96 -0.55 -11.68 -11.43
C THR A 96 -1.78 -10.86 -11.04
N PRO A 97 -2.08 -9.77 -11.77
CA PRO A 97 -1.33 -9.16 -12.87
C PRO A 97 0.08 -8.72 -12.47
N ASN A 98 1.03 -8.71 -13.42
CA ASN A 98 2.37 -8.22 -13.16
C ASN A 98 2.40 -6.68 -13.19
N VAL A 99 2.48 -6.08 -12.01
CA VAL A 99 2.44 -4.61 -11.86
C VAL A 99 3.61 -3.93 -12.57
N LEU A 100 4.80 -4.57 -12.62
CA LEU A 100 5.98 -3.97 -13.25
C LEU A 100 5.80 -3.77 -14.76
N THR A 101 5.08 -4.68 -15.42
CA THR A 101 4.78 -4.56 -16.86
C THR A 101 3.65 -3.59 -17.14
N LEU A 102 2.77 -3.34 -16.17
CA LEU A 102 1.59 -2.49 -16.32
C LEU A 102 1.75 -1.09 -15.75
N LYS A 103 2.84 -0.80 -15.04
CA LYS A 103 3.01 0.42 -14.23
C LYS A 103 2.84 1.72 -15.03
N GLU A 104 3.35 1.79 -16.26
CA GLU A 104 3.21 2.96 -17.13
C GLU A 104 1.75 3.15 -17.57
N GLU A 105 1.08 2.07 -17.96
CA GLU A 105 -0.32 2.14 -18.36
C GLU A 105 -1.23 2.49 -17.19
N LEU A 106 -1.02 1.88 -16.01
CA LEU A 106 -1.75 2.18 -14.79
C LEU A 106 -1.66 3.66 -14.43
N THR A 107 -0.44 4.23 -14.40
CA THR A 107 -0.23 5.63 -14.02
C THR A 107 -0.62 6.63 -15.11
N SER A 108 -0.69 6.22 -16.38
CA SER A 108 -1.21 7.06 -17.45
C SER A 108 -2.75 7.11 -17.47
N LYS A 109 -3.41 6.05 -16.99
CA LYS A 109 -4.87 5.89 -17.00
C LYS A 109 -5.53 6.20 -15.65
N SER A 110 -4.73 6.58 -14.65
CA SER A 110 -5.28 7.01 -13.35
C SER A 110 -4.57 8.22 -12.79
N LEU A 111 -5.26 8.92 -11.89
CA LEU A 111 -4.62 9.93 -11.05
C LEU A 111 -3.74 9.25 -9.99
N TYR A 112 -4.26 8.18 -9.38
CA TYR A 112 -3.55 7.34 -8.42
C TYR A 112 -3.86 5.87 -8.65
N THR A 113 -2.83 5.04 -8.62
CA THR A 113 -2.97 3.59 -8.57
C THR A 113 -2.57 3.11 -7.18
N LEU A 114 -3.43 2.34 -6.53
CA LEU A 114 -3.17 1.70 -5.25
C LEU A 114 -2.88 0.22 -5.50
N VAL A 115 -1.69 -0.23 -5.12
CA VAL A 115 -1.27 -1.63 -5.26
C VAL A 115 -1.09 -2.24 -3.87
N LYS A 116 -1.87 -3.28 -3.57
CA LYS A 116 -1.78 -4.04 -2.33
C LYS A 116 -0.86 -5.23 -2.53
N LEU A 117 0.16 -5.34 -1.69
CA LEU A 117 1.18 -6.38 -1.76
C LEU A 117 1.34 -7.08 -0.41
N SER A 118 1.98 -8.22 -0.43
CA SER A 118 2.28 -8.95 0.79
C SER A 118 3.22 -8.18 1.71
N PRO A 119 2.95 -8.14 3.03
CA PRO A 119 3.87 -7.55 4.00
C PRO A 119 5.21 -8.30 4.11
N MET A 120 5.33 -9.50 3.54
CA MET A 120 6.59 -10.24 3.46
C MET A 120 7.58 -9.64 2.46
N LEU A 121 7.10 -8.82 1.51
CA LEU A 121 7.91 -8.21 0.46
C LEU A 121 8.84 -7.14 1.05
N ASP A 122 10.06 -7.04 0.53
CA ASP A 122 10.96 -5.93 0.82
C ASP A 122 10.46 -4.69 0.09
N TRP A 123 9.94 -3.72 0.83
CA TRP A 123 9.37 -2.51 0.23
C TRP A 123 10.42 -1.60 -0.40
N HIS A 124 11.69 -1.63 0.09
CA HIS A 124 12.76 -0.83 -0.51
C HIS A 124 13.07 -1.36 -1.92
N GLN A 125 13.21 -2.69 -2.05
CA GLN A 125 13.41 -3.30 -3.36
C GLN A 125 12.21 -3.07 -4.28
N ALA A 126 10.98 -3.15 -3.76
CA ALA A 126 9.77 -2.86 -4.53
C ALA A 126 9.73 -1.42 -5.05
N VAL A 127 10.18 -0.43 -4.28
CA VAL A 127 10.30 0.97 -4.74
C VAL A 127 11.31 1.07 -5.88
N ILE A 128 12.46 0.42 -5.76
CA ILE A 128 13.48 0.39 -6.82
C ILE A 128 12.89 -0.20 -8.10
N ASP A 129 12.25 -1.36 -8.02
CA ASP A 129 11.67 -2.07 -9.16
C ASP A 129 10.53 -1.27 -9.82
N LEU A 130 9.67 -0.66 -9.02
CA LEU A 130 8.56 0.17 -9.50
C LEU A 130 9.06 1.47 -10.15
N ASN A 131 10.09 2.08 -9.58
CA ASN A 131 10.67 3.33 -10.09
C ASN A 131 11.70 3.11 -11.22
N ASP A 132 12.00 1.86 -11.60
CA ASP A 132 12.90 1.58 -12.71
C ASP A 132 12.35 2.18 -14.02
N GLY A 133 13.11 3.12 -14.60
CA GLY A 133 12.74 3.88 -15.78
C GLY A 133 11.71 5.00 -15.58
N CYS A 134 11.04 5.08 -14.42
CA CYS A 134 10.06 6.13 -14.12
C CYS A 134 9.89 6.34 -12.61
N ASP A 135 9.91 7.57 -12.15
CA ASP A 135 9.63 7.91 -10.75
C ASP A 135 8.10 8.01 -10.55
N ILE A 136 7.49 6.98 -9.97
CA ILE A 136 6.03 6.87 -9.82
C ILE A 136 5.55 6.54 -8.41
N VAL A 137 6.40 5.99 -7.53
CA VAL A 137 6.00 5.68 -6.16
C VAL A 137 5.89 6.96 -5.35
N ARG A 138 4.73 7.23 -4.73
CA ARG A 138 4.45 8.46 -3.97
C ARG A 138 4.27 8.21 -2.49
N GLU A 139 3.60 7.12 -2.16
CA GLU A 139 3.33 6.78 -0.78
C GLU A 139 3.48 5.27 -0.56
N ILE A 140 3.89 4.90 0.64
CA ILE A 140 3.92 3.52 1.13
C ILE A 140 3.12 3.49 2.42
N HIS A 141 2.18 2.56 2.51
CA HIS A 141 1.38 2.35 3.70
C HIS A 141 1.66 0.95 4.25
N LEU A 142 2.07 0.90 5.49
CA LEU A 142 2.29 -0.33 6.24
C LEU A 142 1.18 -0.44 7.29
N VAL A 143 0.31 -1.43 7.12
CA VAL A 143 -0.87 -1.58 7.95
C VAL A 143 -0.72 -2.82 8.83
N SER A 144 -0.80 -2.61 10.13
CA SER A 144 -0.77 -3.66 11.15
C SER A 144 -2.08 -3.70 11.92
N VAL A 145 -2.47 -4.90 12.32
CA VAL A 145 -3.61 -5.16 13.18
C VAL A 145 -3.14 -6.03 14.34
N LYS A 146 -3.42 -5.64 15.57
CA LYS A 146 -2.96 -6.34 16.78
C LYS A 146 -1.44 -6.58 16.77
N ASN A 147 -0.70 -5.57 16.38
CA ASN A 147 0.76 -5.57 16.28
C ASN A 147 1.32 -6.65 15.32
N GLU A 148 0.59 -7.00 14.28
CA GLU A 148 1.04 -7.86 13.19
C GLU A 148 0.85 -7.16 11.86
N CYS A 149 1.92 -6.98 11.06
CA CYS A 149 1.84 -6.32 9.76
C CYS A 149 1.05 -7.20 8.79
N LYS A 150 -0.09 -6.68 8.32
CA LYS A 150 -1.05 -7.41 7.47
C LYS A 150 -0.97 -7.01 6.02
N GLU A 151 -0.77 -5.71 5.74
CA GLU A 151 -0.81 -5.17 4.39
C GLU A 151 0.36 -4.23 4.12
N LEU A 152 0.83 -4.25 2.90
CA LEU A 152 1.78 -3.31 2.33
C LEU A 152 1.14 -2.71 1.09
N LEU A 153 0.91 -1.39 1.10
CA LEU A 153 0.24 -0.69 0.01
C LEU A 153 1.18 0.34 -0.60
N PHE A 154 1.21 0.41 -1.93
CA PHE A 154 1.91 1.43 -2.69
C PHE A 154 0.93 2.34 -3.41
N VAL A 155 1.11 3.64 -3.30
CA VAL A 155 0.40 4.63 -4.11
C VAL A 155 1.31 5.08 -5.23
N LEU A 156 0.90 4.80 -6.47
CA LEU A 156 1.61 5.18 -7.68
C LEU A 156 0.90 6.35 -8.36
N SER A 157 1.68 7.27 -8.90
CA SER A 157 1.16 8.39 -9.71
C SER A 157 2.24 8.93 -10.63
N SER A 158 1.89 9.32 -11.84
CA SER A 158 2.77 10.08 -12.75
C SER A 158 2.97 11.52 -12.30
N LYS A 159 2.10 12.06 -11.42
CA LYS A 159 2.29 13.38 -10.82
C LYS A 159 3.43 13.33 -9.83
N ARG A 160 4.45 14.16 -10.07
CA ARG A 160 5.59 14.26 -9.16
C ARG A 160 5.14 14.79 -7.79
N GLN A 161 5.56 14.10 -6.75
CA GLN A 161 5.37 14.50 -5.36
C GLN A 161 6.61 14.07 -4.57
N ASP A 162 7.45 15.01 -4.23
CA ASP A 162 8.60 14.78 -3.36
C ASP A 162 8.33 15.38 -1.98
N PRO A 163 8.84 14.79 -0.92
CA PRO A 163 9.52 13.50 -0.82
C PRO A 163 8.54 12.31 -0.77
N LEU A 164 9.05 11.07 -0.97
CA LEU A 164 8.31 9.83 -0.72
C LEU A 164 7.81 9.80 0.73
N LYS A 165 6.52 9.51 0.91
CA LYS A 165 5.89 9.46 2.23
C LYS A 165 5.66 8.02 2.67
N ILE A 166 5.91 7.76 3.95
CA ILE A 166 5.60 6.49 4.60
C ILE A 166 4.52 6.72 5.65
N TYR A 167 3.53 5.86 5.63
CA TYR A 167 2.44 5.81 6.61
C TYR A 167 2.47 4.46 7.32
N CYS A 168 2.57 4.49 8.64
CA CYS A 168 2.55 3.31 9.51
C CYS A 168 1.27 3.35 10.34
N VAL A 169 0.43 2.34 10.19
CA VAL A 169 -0.83 2.22 10.93
C VAL A 169 -0.80 0.93 11.74
N ASN A 170 -1.17 0.99 13.01
CA ASN A 170 -1.37 -0.18 13.84
C ASN A 170 -2.64 0.03 14.70
N ASP A 171 -3.71 -0.67 14.36
CA ASP A 171 -5.03 -0.44 14.92
C ASP A 171 -5.43 1.05 14.83
N ASP A 172 -5.64 1.71 15.97
CA ASP A 172 -6.00 3.14 16.05
C ASP A 172 -4.79 4.09 16.07
N SER A 173 -3.56 3.55 16.06
CA SER A 173 -2.33 4.35 16.09
C SER A 173 -1.81 4.58 14.69
N ALA A 174 -1.45 5.82 14.38
CA ALA A 174 -0.87 6.19 13.09
C ALA A 174 0.37 7.06 13.26
N PHE A 175 1.38 6.79 12.43
CA PHE A 175 2.59 7.60 12.30
C PHE A 175 2.87 7.81 10.82
N SER A 176 3.39 8.98 10.45
CA SER A 176 3.82 9.22 9.09
C SER A 176 5.12 10.03 9.06
N CYS A 177 5.95 9.74 8.09
CA CYS A 177 7.18 10.48 7.86
C CYS A 177 7.45 10.63 6.35
N ALA A 178 8.27 11.60 6.01
CA ALA A 178 8.81 11.77 4.68
C ALA A 178 10.22 11.20 4.65
N LEU A 179 10.53 10.39 3.64
CA LEU A 179 11.91 9.97 3.38
C LEU A 179 12.63 11.11 2.66
N SER A 180 13.41 11.91 3.41
CA SER A 180 14.36 12.83 2.80
C SER A 180 15.68 12.11 2.57
N SER A 181 16.35 12.44 1.47
CA SER A 181 17.71 11.94 1.17
C SER A 181 18.79 12.48 2.10
N ALA A 182 18.46 13.42 2.96
CA ALA A 182 19.35 14.03 3.94
C ALA A 182 18.99 13.52 5.34
N SER A 183 19.74 12.54 5.85
CA SER A 183 19.85 12.36 7.29
C SER A 183 20.68 13.52 7.84
N ASP A 184 20.16 14.24 8.82
CA ASP A 184 20.88 15.36 9.48
C ASP A 184 22.13 14.90 10.25
N GLY A 185 22.54 13.64 10.12
CA GLY A 185 23.76 13.10 10.73
C GLY A 185 23.82 13.15 12.25
N GLN A 186 22.73 13.54 12.92
CA GLN A 186 22.66 13.53 14.36
C GLN A 186 22.48 12.09 14.85
N SER A 187 23.42 11.61 15.65
CA SER A 187 23.32 10.32 16.30
C SER A 187 22.19 10.34 17.33
N HIS A 188 21.09 9.65 17.03
CA HIS A 188 19.97 9.46 17.97
C HIS A 188 20.21 8.22 18.86
N ILE A 189 21.46 8.02 19.29
CA ILE A 189 21.84 6.92 20.19
C ILE A 189 21.93 7.45 21.61
N PHE A 190 21.34 6.72 22.53
CA PHE A 190 21.44 6.98 23.96
C PHE A 190 22.85 6.60 24.42
N GLN A 191 23.54 7.54 25.09
CA GLN A 191 24.93 7.35 25.51
C GLN A 191 25.07 7.25 27.05
N GLU A 192 23.95 7.32 27.76
CA GLU A 192 23.92 7.28 29.21
C GLU A 192 23.59 5.87 29.71
N THR A 193 23.80 5.63 31.01
CA THR A 193 23.42 4.36 31.62
C THR A 193 21.92 4.33 31.86
N ILE A 194 21.26 3.25 31.43
CA ILE A 194 19.87 2.99 31.72
C ILE A 194 19.73 2.69 33.22
N ASN A 195 18.87 3.40 33.90
CA ASN A 195 18.64 3.29 35.33
C ASN A 195 17.26 2.66 35.62
N PRO A 196 17.09 2.07 36.83
CA PRO A 196 15.76 1.66 37.29
C PRO A 196 14.79 2.85 37.31
N GLY A 197 13.69 2.72 36.60
CA GLY A 197 12.68 3.78 36.45
C GLY A 197 12.66 4.45 35.09
N ASP A 198 13.66 4.22 34.23
CA ASP A 198 13.62 4.64 32.83
C ASP A 198 12.62 3.80 32.04
N TYR A 199 12.02 4.41 31.02
CA TYR A 199 11.08 3.73 30.13
C TYR A 199 11.79 3.28 28.87
N LEU A 200 11.54 2.04 28.45
CA LEU A 200 11.96 1.51 27.16
C LEU A 200 10.75 1.41 26.25
N TYR A 201 10.92 1.87 25.02
CA TYR A 201 9.89 1.85 23.99
C TYR A 201 10.29 0.91 22.87
N GLU A 202 9.38 0.01 22.50
CA GLU A 202 9.50 -0.85 21.34
C GLU A 202 8.52 -0.37 20.25
N PRO A 203 8.98 -0.07 19.03
CA PRO A 203 8.10 0.29 17.93
C PRO A 203 7.16 -0.86 17.58
N ASN A 204 5.92 -0.51 17.21
CA ASN A 204 4.96 -1.50 16.75
C ASN A 204 5.36 -2.12 15.39
N ALA A 205 4.64 -3.17 14.97
CA ALA A 205 4.99 -3.95 13.78
C ALA A 205 5.04 -3.14 12.48
N SER A 206 4.18 -2.12 12.30
CA SER A 206 4.22 -1.26 11.12
C SER A 206 5.46 -0.36 11.10
N LEU A 207 5.85 0.19 12.24
CA LEU A 207 7.08 0.98 12.41
C LEU A 207 8.33 0.13 12.23
N MET A 208 8.33 -1.09 12.81
CA MET A 208 9.42 -2.06 12.63
C MET A 208 9.60 -2.42 11.15
N LYS A 209 8.51 -2.67 10.45
CA LYS A 209 8.54 -2.99 9.01
C LYS A 209 8.97 -1.79 8.16
N ALA A 210 8.60 -0.57 8.55
CA ALA A 210 9.00 0.66 7.86
C ALA A 210 10.49 0.96 7.96
N GLY A 211 11.11 0.63 9.09
CA GLY A 211 12.53 0.90 9.32
C GLY A 211 12.88 2.40 9.47
N CYS A 212 11.88 3.28 9.64
CA CYS A 212 12.07 4.74 9.75
C CYS A 212 12.45 5.17 11.19
N PHE A 213 13.48 4.53 11.76
CA PHE A 213 13.84 4.69 13.17
C PHE A 213 14.40 6.09 13.49
N GLU A 214 15.13 6.71 12.56
CA GLU A 214 15.64 8.08 12.74
C GLU A 214 14.48 9.09 12.82
N GLN A 215 13.52 8.99 11.89
CA GLN A 215 12.36 9.87 11.85
C GLN A 215 11.49 9.69 13.11
N LEU A 216 11.39 8.45 13.59
CA LEU A 216 10.70 8.11 14.83
C LEU A 216 11.42 8.75 16.04
N ALA A 217 12.74 8.58 16.14
CA ALA A 217 13.54 9.16 17.21
C ALA A 217 13.39 10.68 17.28
N VAL A 218 13.44 11.35 16.14
CA VAL A 218 13.24 12.82 16.04
C VAL A 218 11.83 13.21 16.48
N SER A 219 10.82 12.50 15.94
CA SER A 219 9.41 12.88 16.16
C SER A 219 8.97 12.73 17.62
N PHE A 220 9.51 11.74 18.33
CA PHE A 220 9.15 11.46 19.72
C PHE A 220 10.19 11.94 20.73
N GLY A 221 11.33 12.50 20.27
CA GLY A 221 12.40 12.98 21.16
C GLY A 221 13.07 11.83 21.94
N VAL A 222 13.09 10.62 21.37
CA VAL A 222 13.69 9.43 21.99
C VAL A 222 15.01 9.10 21.32
N LYS A 223 15.82 8.24 21.95
CA LYS A 223 17.12 7.79 21.43
C LYS A 223 17.20 6.29 21.48
N ALA A 224 17.70 5.67 20.42
CA ALA A 224 17.96 4.24 20.39
C ALA A 224 19.06 3.87 21.41
N ILE A 225 18.88 2.76 22.12
CA ILE A 225 19.84 2.31 23.14
C ILE A 225 21.17 1.82 22.56
N ALA A 226 21.22 1.46 21.28
CA ALA A 226 22.44 1.08 20.57
C ALA A 226 22.24 1.23 19.06
N VAL A 227 23.35 1.24 18.30
CA VAL A 227 23.34 1.44 16.82
C VAL A 227 22.40 0.46 16.10
N ASN A 228 22.36 -0.80 16.53
CA ASN A 228 21.53 -1.85 15.92
C ASN A 228 20.35 -2.25 16.80
N SER A 229 19.97 -1.40 17.73
CA SER A 229 18.81 -1.62 18.59
C SER A 229 17.57 -0.99 17.98
N HIS A 230 16.42 -1.67 18.14
CA HIS A 230 15.11 -1.14 17.83
C HIS A 230 14.36 -0.72 19.11
N LEU A 231 15.06 -0.67 20.25
CA LEU A 231 14.55 -0.14 21.51
C LEU A 231 15.01 1.31 21.69
N PHE A 232 14.14 2.12 22.24
CA PHE A 232 14.32 3.54 22.51
C PHE A 232 14.03 3.87 23.97
#